data_312d7f65db6b038e2371bb6c04c75dad
#
_entry.id   312d7f65db6b038e2371bb6c04c75dad
#
_cell.length_a   1.000
_cell.length_b   1.000
_cell.length_c   1.000
_cell.angle_alpha   90.00
_cell.angle_beta   90.00
_cell.angle_gamma   90.00
#
_symmetry.space_group_name_H-M   'P 1'
#
loop_
_entity.id
_entity.type
_entity.pdbx_description
1 polymer ?
#
loop_
_entity_poly.entity_id
_entity_poly.type
_entity_poly.pdbx_seq_one_letter_code
_entity_poly.pdbx_strand_id
1 'polypeptide(L)'
;MDVKAQVEVEKAVQILKLLGDKTRLSMMKLLQNNECCVCELVEIYKASQPAISQHLRKLRDIELVKERRKGHWIFYSLNKENSYYQFV
;
A
#
# COMPACT_ATOMS: atom_id res chain seq x y z
N MET A 1 18.86 -21.10 10.10
CA MET A 1 17.78 -20.70 9.17
C MET A 1 18.36 -20.63 7.76
N ASP A 2 17.68 -21.21 6.78
CA ASP A 2 18.19 -21.16 5.41
C ASP A 2 18.02 -19.75 4.80
N VAL A 3 18.70 -19.52 3.68
CA VAL A 3 18.71 -18.19 3.03
C VAL A 3 17.31 -17.77 2.60
N LYS A 4 16.50 -18.70 2.10
CA LYS A 4 15.16 -18.39 1.63
C LYS A 4 14.25 -17.94 2.77
N ALA A 5 14.26 -18.67 3.88
CA ALA A 5 13.48 -18.30 5.06
C ALA A 5 13.91 -16.95 5.61
N GLN A 6 15.21 -16.67 5.59
CA GLN A 6 15.75 -15.41 6.06
C GLN A 6 15.29 -14.22 5.21
N VAL A 7 15.25 -14.39 3.88
CA VAL A 7 14.75 -13.36 2.96
C VAL A 7 13.26 -13.12 3.20
N GLU A 8 12.49 -14.17 3.41
CA GLU A 8 11.06 -14.05 3.69
C GLU A 8 10.80 -13.29 5.00
N VAL A 9 11.59 -13.56 6.02
CA VAL A 9 11.49 -12.86 7.30
C VAL A 9 11.83 -11.37 7.13
N GLU A 10 12.86 -11.06 6.38
CA GLU A 10 13.26 -9.67 6.14
C GLU A 10 12.16 -8.90 5.41
N LYS A 11 11.54 -9.51 4.40
CA LYS A 11 10.42 -8.89 3.68
C LYS A 11 9.22 -8.68 4.61
N ALA A 12 8.90 -9.67 5.42
CA ALA A 12 7.79 -9.56 6.37
C ALA A 12 8.04 -8.42 7.36
N VAL A 13 9.26 -8.26 7.84
CA VAL A 13 9.62 -7.17 8.75
C VAL A 13 9.44 -5.82 8.07
N GLN A 14 9.88 -5.67 6.82
CA GLN A 14 9.70 -4.44 6.07
C GLN A 14 8.22 -4.08 5.93
N ILE A 15 7.39 -5.06 5.59
CA ILE A 15 5.96 -4.86 5.45
C ILE A 15 5.33 -4.44 6.78
N LEU A 16 5.66 -5.15 7.85
CA LEU A 16 5.13 -4.84 9.16
C LEU A 16 5.54 -3.45 9.65
N LYS A 17 6.77 -3.05 9.37
CA LYS A 17 7.23 -1.69 9.70
C LYS A 17 6.43 -0.64 8.95
N LEU A 18 6.19 -0.84 7.66
CA LEU A 18 5.39 0.10 6.88
C LEU A 18 3.94 0.15 7.35
N LEU A 19 3.36 -1.00 7.66
CA LEU A 19 1.98 -1.10 8.13
C LEU A 19 1.83 -0.76 9.61
N GLY A 20 2.93 -0.49 10.31
CA GLY A 20 2.88 0.06 11.65
C GLY A 20 2.39 1.49 11.70
N ASP A 21 2.32 2.17 10.55
CA ASP A 21 1.74 3.49 10.44
C ASP A 21 0.22 3.36 10.29
N LYS A 22 -0.53 4.06 11.14
CA LYS A 22 -1.99 3.96 11.18
C LYS A 22 -2.62 4.34 9.83
N THR A 23 -2.12 5.38 9.20
CA THR A 23 -2.67 5.85 7.93
C THR A 23 -2.47 4.80 6.83
N ARG A 24 -1.27 4.23 6.74
CA ARG A 24 -1.00 3.21 5.72
C ARG A 24 -1.82 1.95 5.94
N LEU A 25 -1.95 1.51 7.18
CA LEU A 25 -2.76 0.33 7.47
C LEU A 25 -4.23 0.58 7.13
N SER A 26 -4.73 1.76 7.46
CA SER A 26 -6.08 2.18 7.11
C SER A 26 -6.29 2.18 5.58
N MET A 27 -5.31 2.69 4.84
CA MET A 27 -5.35 2.69 3.38
C MET A 27 -5.45 1.27 2.82
N MET A 28 -4.70 0.34 3.38
CA MET A 28 -4.77 -1.05 2.94
C MET A 28 -6.17 -1.62 3.12
N LYS A 29 -6.81 -1.33 4.24
CA LYS A 29 -8.18 -1.79 4.48
C LYS A 29 -9.16 -1.16 3.50
N LEU A 30 -9.01 0.13 3.25
CA LEU A 30 -9.86 0.85 2.29
C LEU A 30 -9.70 0.29 0.88
N LEU A 31 -8.46 0.09 0.45
CA LEU A 31 -8.16 -0.38 -0.90
C LEU A 31 -8.47 -1.86 -1.11
N GLN A 32 -8.73 -2.59 -0.05
CA GLN A 32 -9.10 -4.01 -0.12
C GLN A 32 -10.38 -4.21 -0.94
N ASN A 33 -11.33 -3.30 -0.81
CA ASN A 33 -12.62 -3.41 -1.47
C ASN A 33 -12.92 -2.27 -2.45
N ASN A 34 -12.02 -1.29 -2.56
CA ASN A 34 -12.27 -0.08 -3.34
C ASN A 34 -11.00 0.29 -4.12
N GLU A 35 -11.18 0.62 -5.39
CA GLU A 35 -10.14 1.29 -6.15
C GLU A 35 -10.32 2.79 -5.93
N CYS A 36 -9.26 3.49 -5.52
CA CYS A 36 -9.34 4.92 -5.20
C CYS A 36 -8.27 5.71 -5.95
N CYS A 37 -8.63 6.89 -6.41
CA CYS A 37 -7.66 7.83 -6.92
C CYS A 37 -7.04 8.62 -5.75
N VAL A 38 -5.90 9.27 -6.01
CA VAL A 38 -5.22 10.10 -5.00
C VAL A 38 -6.15 11.18 -4.47
N CYS A 39 -6.96 11.80 -5.35
CA CYS A 39 -7.87 12.87 -4.95
C CYS A 39 -8.91 12.40 -3.94
N GLU A 40 -9.40 11.16 -4.08
CA GLU A 40 -10.34 10.61 -3.11
C GLU A 40 -9.67 10.38 -1.76
N LEU A 41 -8.45 9.89 -1.77
CA LEU A 41 -7.70 9.64 -0.54
C LEU A 41 -7.34 10.94 0.19
N VAL A 42 -7.01 11.99 -0.55
CA VAL A 42 -6.79 13.32 0.01
C VAL A 42 -8.03 13.80 0.76
N GLU A 43 -9.21 13.61 0.16
CA GLU A 43 -10.48 13.97 0.80
C GLU A 43 -10.76 13.13 2.05
N ILE A 44 -10.62 11.82 1.94
CA ILE A 44 -10.93 10.90 3.03
C ILE A 44 -10.04 11.16 4.25
N TYR A 45 -8.74 11.33 4.02
CA TYR A 45 -7.79 11.49 5.11
C TYR A 45 -7.54 12.93 5.50
N LYS A 46 -8.10 13.89 4.74
CA LYS A 46 -7.90 15.32 4.97
C LYS A 46 -6.42 15.65 5.10
N ALA A 47 -5.64 15.08 4.21
CA ALA A 47 -4.18 15.23 4.17
C ALA A 47 -3.78 15.85 2.84
N SER A 48 -2.55 16.37 2.77
CA SER A 48 -2.03 16.94 1.54
C SER A 48 -1.77 15.85 0.49
N GLN A 49 -1.82 16.23 -0.78
CA GLN A 49 -1.50 15.31 -1.87
C GLN A 49 -0.09 14.73 -1.74
N PRO A 50 0.96 15.53 -1.42
CA PRO A 50 2.28 14.94 -1.24
C PRO A 50 2.34 13.90 -0.12
N ALA A 51 1.63 14.10 0.98
CA ALA A 51 1.61 13.15 2.08
C ALA A 51 0.96 11.82 1.65
N ILE A 52 -0.19 11.89 0.97
CA ILE A 52 -0.88 10.71 0.46
C ILE A 52 -0.01 9.99 -0.56
N SER A 53 0.56 10.73 -1.51
CA SER A 53 1.43 10.15 -2.55
C SER A 53 2.63 9.43 -1.95
N GLN A 54 3.19 9.96 -0.87
CA GLN A 54 4.32 9.35 -0.20
C GLN A 54 3.96 8.02 0.45
N HIS A 55 2.81 7.95 1.10
CA HIS A 55 2.30 6.70 1.66
C HIS A 55 2.07 5.65 0.56
N LEU A 56 1.45 6.05 -0.53
CA LEU A 56 1.16 5.14 -1.65
C LEU A 56 2.44 4.65 -2.31
N ARG A 57 3.44 5.53 -2.46
CA ARG A 57 4.72 5.14 -3.04
C ARG A 57 5.40 4.06 -2.21
N LYS A 58 5.39 4.20 -0.89
CA LYS A 58 5.99 3.21 0.00
C LYS A 58 5.29 1.86 -0.11
N LEU A 59 3.96 1.88 -0.18
CA LEU A 59 3.18 0.65 -0.35
C LEU A 59 3.39 0.02 -1.73
N ARG A 60 3.50 0.84 -2.77
CA ARG A 60 3.75 0.36 -4.13
C ARG A 60 5.15 -0.26 -4.26
N ASP A 61 6.16 0.36 -3.64
CA ASP A 61 7.54 -0.11 -3.75
C ASP A 61 7.73 -1.50 -3.17
N ILE A 62 6.92 -1.90 -2.21
CA ILE A 62 6.93 -3.27 -1.68
C ILE A 62 5.78 -4.11 -2.25
N GLU A 63 5.15 -3.61 -3.30
CA GLU A 63 4.14 -4.32 -4.09
C GLU A 63 2.88 -4.73 -3.32
N LEU A 64 2.52 -3.98 -2.29
CA LEU A 64 1.26 -4.21 -1.58
C LEU A 64 0.08 -3.55 -2.28
N VAL A 65 0.32 -2.48 -3.03
CA VAL A 65 -0.68 -1.84 -3.87
C VAL A 65 -0.17 -1.74 -5.29
N LYS A 66 -1.09 -1.62 -6.23
CA LYS A 66 -0.76 -1.37 -7.63
C LYS A 66 -1.53 -0.17 -8.12
N GLU A 67 -1.00 0.48 -9.15
CA GLU A 67 -1.60 1.67 -9.72
C GLU A 67 -2.09 1.39 -11.13
N ARG A 68 -3.15 2.09 -11.53
CA ARG A 68 -3.71 2.03 -12.86
C ARG A 68 -3.94 3.46 -13.34
N ARG A 69 -3.39 3.78 -14.49
CA ARG A 69 -3.58 5.10 -15.11
C ARG A 69 -4.77 5.08 -16.06
N LYS A 70 -5.57 6.13 -15.97
CA LYS A 70 -6.66 6.35 -16.91
C LYS A 70 -6.74 7.85 -17.19
N GLY A 71 -6.21 8.27 -18.34
CA GLY A 71 -6.07 9.69 -18.67
C GLY A 71 -5.16 10.39 -17.66
N HIS A 72 -5.68 11.42 -17.03
CA HIS A 72 -4.95 12.16 -15.99
C HIS A 72 -5.09 11.57 -14.60
N TRP A 73 -5.91 10.52 -14.47
CA TRP A 73 -6.21 9.92 -13.18
C TRP A 73 -5.31 8.72 -12.91
N ILE A 74 -4.88 8.60 -11.66
CA ILE A 74 -4.15 7.42 -11.19
C ILE A 74 -4.98 6.79 -10.08
N PHE A 75 -5.35 5.52 -10.27
CA PHE A 75 -6.13 4.75 -9.31
C PHE A 75 -5.25 3.73 -8.63
N TYR A 76 -5.46 3.56 -7.35
CA TYR A 76 -4.73 2.59 -6.54
C TYR A 76 -5.67 1.52 -6.04
N SER A 77 -5.18 0.29 -6.01
CA SER A 77 -5.93 -0.86 -5.52
C SER A 77 -4.96 -1.82 -4.84
N LEU A 78 -5.51 -2.74 -4.05
CA LEU A 78 -4.69 -3.74 -3.38
C LEU A 78 -4.09 -4.69 -4.41
N ASN A 79 -2.82 -5.04 -4.25
CA ASN A 79 -2.18 -6.03 -5.10
C ASN A 79 -2.40 -7.43 -4.51
N LYS A 80 -3.48 -8.08 -4.92
CA LYS A 80 -3.87 -9.39 -4.41
C LYS A 80 -2.96 -10.52 -4.86
N GLU A 81 -2.09 -10.26 -5.83
CA GLU A 81 -1.09 -11.22 -6.27
C GLU A 81 0.08 -11.33 -5.29
N ASN A 82 0.25 -10.31 -4.43
CA ASN A 82 1.27 -10.34 -3.40
C ASN A 82 0.77 -11.19 -2.24
N SER A 83 1.49 -12.28 -1.93
CA SER A 83 1.10 -13.20 -0.86
C SER A 83 1.04 -12.55 0.51
N TYR A 84 1.74 -11.44 0.70
CA TYR A 84 1.79 -10.76 1.99
C TYR A 84 0.56 -9.88 2.28
N TYR A 85 -0.32 -9.64 1.28
CA TYR A 85 -1.51 -8.85 1.55
C TYR A 85 -2.41 -9.52 2.61
N GLN A 86 -2.27 -10.81 2.80
CA GLN A 86 -3.05 -11.59 3.77
C GLN A 86 -2.77 -11.18 5.22
N PHE A 87 -1.66 -10.51 5.46
CA PHE A 87 -1.33 -10.01 6.80
C PHE A 87 -2.18 -8.79 7.20
N VAL A 88 -2.97 -8.29 6.31
CA VAL A 88 -3.80 -7.10 6.52
C VAL A 88 -5.29 -7.50 6.72
#